data_ddea40083df686c488f9079419208819
#
_entry.id   ddea40083df686c488f9079419208819
#
_cell.length_a   1.000
_cell.length_b   1.000
_cell.length_c   1.000
_cell.angle_alpha   90.00
_cell.angle_beta   90.00
_cell.angle_gamma   90.00
#
_symmetry.space_group_name_H-M   'P 1'
#
loop_
_entity.id
_entity.type
_entity.pdbx_description
1 polymer ?
#
loop_
_entity_poly.entity_id
_entity_poly.type
_entity_poly.pdbx_seq_one_letter_code
_entity_poly.pdbx_strand_id
1 'polypeptide(L)'
;MPIFAVTYRYTDDVATRDRVRTEHRDYLRRLAKQGLLLLSGPYGAGEAPGALLLFRADGKAQVTALVRNDPFSAQGVIAETRTAEWEPVIGPLLAAV
;
A
#
# COMPACT_ATOMS: atom_id res chain seq x y z
N MET A 1 15.72 -4.18 8.01
CA MET A 1 14.77 -3.05 7.90
C MET A 1 13.40 -3.48 8.40
N PRO A 2 12.73 -2.65 9.19
CA PRO A 2 11.38 -2.98 9.68
C PRO A 2 10.36 -3.08 8.54
N ILE A 3 9.27 -3.79 8.85
CA ILE A 3 8.13 -3.93 7.95
C ILE A 3 6.99 -3.07 8.50
N PHE A 4 6.28 -2.42 7.60
CA PHE A 4 5.14 -1.57 7.94
C PHE A 4 3.90 -2.06 7.20
N ALA A 5 2.81 -2.22 7.95
CA ALA A 5 1.50 -2.51 7.37
C ALA A 5 0.78 -1.18 7.16
N VAL A 6 0.42 -0.91 5.92
CA VAL A 6 -0.33 0.29 5.54
C VAL A 6 -1.69 -0.14 5.04
N THR A 7 -2.75 0.47 5.56
CA THR A 7 -4.09 0.25 5.05
C THR A 7 -4.63 1.54 4.44
N TYR A 8 -5.23 1.40 3.26
CA TYR A 8 -5.96 2.46 2.58
C TYR A 8 -7.45 2.25 2.73
N ARG A 9 -8.19 3.32 3.00
CA ARG A 9 -9.62 3.36 2.77
C ARG A 9 -9.86 4.32 1.61
N TYR A 10 -10.54 3.85 0.58
CA TYR A 10 -10.79 4.67 -0.61
C TYR A 10 -12.01 5.55 -0.44
N THR A 11 -12.02 6.66 -1.20
CA THR A 11 -13.22 7.50 -1.35
C THR A 11 -14.25 6.79 -2.22
N ASP A 12 -15.44 7.38 -2.33
CA ASP A 12 -16.51 6.86 -3.19
C ASP A 12 -16.33 7.23 -4.67
N ASP A 13 -15.26 7.92 -5.00
CA ASP A 13 -14.98 8.34 -6.39
C ASP A 13 -14.39 7.18 -7.20
N VAL A 14 -15.26 6.26 -7.58
CA VAL A 14 -14.89 5.06 -8.34
C VAL A 14 -14.31 5.42 -9.70
N ALA A 15 -14.85 6.46 -10.35
CA ALA A 15 -14.40 6.86 -11.68
C ALA A 15 -12.93 7.30 -11.67
N THR A 16 -12.54 8.13 -10.70
CA THR A 16 -11.15 8.55 -10.56
C THR A 16 -10.24 7.37 -10.21
N ARG A 17 -10.69 6.51 -9.29
CA ARG A 17 -9.95 5.32 -8.90
C ARG A 17 -9.68 4.41 -10.11
N ASP A 18 -10.69 4.17 -10.95
CA ASP A 18 -10.56 3.35 -12.15
C ASP A 18 -9.59 3.99 -13.15
N ARG A 19 -9.68 5.30 -13.34
CA ARG A 19 -8.82 6.03 -14.27
C ARG A 19 -7.35 6.00 -13.86
N VAL A 20 -7.06 6.07 -12.57
CA VAL A 20 -5.70 6.18 -12.03
C VAL A 20 -5.09 4.81 -11.68
N ARG A 21 -5.87 3.73 -11.73
CA ARG A 21 -5.44 2.40 -11.27
C ARG A 21 -4.17 1.90 -11.93
N THR A 22 -4.03 2.08 -13.23
CA THR A 22 -2.85 1.60 -13.97
C THR A 22 -1.59 2.30 -13.47
N GLU A 23 -1.63 3.62 -13.32
CA GLU A 23 -0.49 4.40 -12.80
C GLU A 23 -0.14 3.99 -11.38
N HIS A 24 -1.15 3.80 -10.52
CA HIS A 24 -0.99 3.32 -9.16
C HIS A 24 -0.26 1.97 -9.13
N ARG A 25 -0.71 1.01 -9.94
CA ARG A 25 -0.10 -0.32 -9.99
C ARG A 25 1.32 -0.29 -10.55
N ASP A 26 1.57 0.55 -11.54
CA ASP A 26 2.92 0.71 -12.11
C ASP A 26 3.88 1.28 -11.07
N TYR A 27 3.43 2.27 -10.29
CA TYR A 27 4.20 2.82 -9.20
C TYR A 27 4.56 1.74 -8.17
N LEU A 28 3.57 0.97 -7.73
CA LEU A 28 3.80 -0.10 -6.75
C LEU A 28 4.72 -1.20 -7.28
N ARG A 29 4.62 -1.54 -8.57
CA ARG A 29 5.53 -2.52 -9.17
C ARG A 29 6.97 -2.03 -9.16
N ARG A 30 7.21 -0.73 -9.37
CA ARG A 30 8.55 -0.17 -9.25
C ARG A 30 9.09 -0.29 -7.84
N LEU A 31 8.26 -0.01 -6.84
CA LEU A 31 8.66 -0.18 -5.44
C LEU A 31 8.95 -1.64 -5.09
N ALA A 32 8.18 -2.57 -5.64
CA ALA A 32 8.41 -4.00 -5.45
C ALA A 32 9.76 -4.41 -6.03
N LYS A 33 10.13 -3.93 -7.20
CA LYS A 33 11.44 -4.20 -7.81
C LYS A 33 12.59 -3.67 -6.97
N GLN A 34 12.38 -2.56 -6.26
CA GLN A 34 13.38 -1.97 -5.38
C GLN A 34 13.45 -2.66 -4.02
N GLY A 35 12.58 -3.63 -3.74
CA GLY A 35 12.51 -4.30 -2.45
C GLY A 35 11.82 -3.51 -1.36
N LEU A 36 11.18 -2.39 -1.70
CA LEU A 36 10.48 -1.54 -0.75
C LEU A 36 9.05 -1.98 -0.49
N LEU A 37 8.38 -2.55 -1.49
CA LEU A 37 7.05 -3.13 -1.35
C LEU A 37 7.15 -4.64 -1.39
N LEU A 38 6.67 -5.29 -0.32
CA LEU A 38 6.72 -6.75 -0.20
C LEU A 38 5.48 -7.41 -0.79
N LEU A 39 4.32 -6.79 -0.59
CA LEU A 39 3.05 -7.36 -1.01
C LEU A 39 1.98 -6.27 -0.94
N SER A 40 1.01 -6.30 -1.85
CA SER A 40 -0.08 -5.34 -1.87
C SER A 40 -1.28 -5.90 -2.61
N GLY A 41 -2.47 -5.51 -2.19
CA GLY A 41 -3.70 -5.88 -2.89
C GLY A 41 -4.92 -5.19 -2.32
N PRO A 42 -5.96 -5.05 -3.14
CA PRO A 42 -7.23 -4.50 -2.67
C PRO A 42 -7.97 -5.51 -1.79
N TYR A 43 -8.84 -5.00 -0.93
CA TYR A 43 -9.76 -5.86 -0.18
C TYR A 43 -10.74 -6.56 -1.13
N GLY A 44 -11.27 -7.69 -0.69
CA GLY A 44 -12.24 -8.45 -1.46
C GLY A 44 -13.51 -7.67 -1.76
N ALA A 45 -14.27 -8.13 -2.77
CA ALA A 45 -15.43 -7.40 -3.30
C ALA A 45 -16.55 -7.16 -2.27
N GLY A 46 -16.64 -7.98 -1.23
CA GLY A 46 -17.63 -7.81 -0.17
C GLY A 46 -17.23 -6.85 0.94
N GLU A 47 -16.01 -6.31 0.88
CA GLU A 47 -15.46 -5.44 1.92
C GLU A 47 -15.57 -3.96 1.53
N ALA A 48 -15.43 -3.07 2.52
CA ALA A 48 -15.31 -1.65 2.25
C ALA A 48 -14.09 -1.40 1.33
N PRO A 49 -14.23 -0.56 0.30
CA PRO A 49 -13.14 -0.32 -0.65
C PRO A 49 -11.86 0.19 0.01
N GLY A 50 -10.80 -0.52 -0.21
CA GLY A 50 -9.49 -0.20 0.38
C GLY A 50 -8.44 -1.22 -0.03
N ALA A 51 -7.28 -1.15 0.62
CA ALA A 51 -6.15 -2.02 0.30
C ALA A 51 -5.25 -2.21 1.52
N LEU A 52 -4.48 -3.30 1.48
CA LEU A 52 -3.38 -3.54 2.41
C LEU A 52 -2.08 -3.54 1.62
N LEU A 53 -1.07 -2.82 2.13
CA LEU A 53 0.26 -2.75 1.55
C LEU A 53 1.27 -3.05 2.64
N LEU A 54 2.24 -3.91 2.33
CA LEU A 54 3.34 -4.23 3.24
C LEU A 54 4.62 -3.63 2.68
N PHE A 55 5.19 -2.66 3.39
CA PHE A 55 6.44 -2.00 3.02
C PHE A 55 7.59 -2.46 3.89
N ARG A 56 8.79 -2.52 3.30
CA ARG A 56 10.04 -2.61 4.02
C ARG A 56 10.72 -1.26 3.91
N ALA A 57 10.99 -0.59 5.04
CA ALA A 57 11.50 0.77 5.05
C ALA A 57 12.32 1.05 6.31
N ASP A 58 13.11 2.12 6.27
CA ASP A 58 13.92 2.53 7.42
C ASP A 58 13.07 3.02 8.59
N GLY A 59 11.92 3.61 8.30
CA GLY A 59 11.02 4.14 9.32
C GLY A 59 9.74 4.68 8.74
N LYS A 60 8.83 5.13 9.59
CA LYS A 60 7.52 5.65 9.19
C LYS A 60 7.62 6.85 8.25
N ALA A 61 8.64 7.70 8.41
CA ALA A 61 8.80 8.87 7.54
C ALA A 61 9.00 8.46 6.09
N GLN A 62 9.79 7.40 5.84
CA GLN A 62 9.97 6.88 4.49
C GLN A 62 8.67 6.31 3.94
N VAL A 63 7.93 5.56 4.75
CA VAL A 63 6.63 4.99 4.34
C VAL A 63 5.65 6.11 3.99
N THR A 64 5.59 7.16 4.81
CA THR A 64 4.74 8.32 4.55
C THR A 64 5.06 8.96 3.21
N ALA A 65 6.35 9.11 2.88
CA ALA A 65 6.78 9.65 1.59
C ALA A 65 6.38 8.73 0.43
N LEU A 66 6.55 7.41 0.58
CA LEU A 66 6.18 6.44 -0.44
C LEU A 66 4.66 6.46 -0.71
N VAL A 67 3.86 6.54 0.34
CA VAL A 67 2.39 6.62 0.23
C VAL A 67 1.99 7.94 -0.44
N ARG A 68 2.62 9.04 -0.06
CA ARG A 68 2.31 10.36 -0.64
C ARG A 68 2.57 10.41 -2.13
N ASN A 69 3.56 9.68 -2.62
CA ASN A 69 3.91 9.62 -4.04
C ASN A 69 3.08 8.61 -4.83
N ASP A 70 2.22 7.83 -4.16
CA ASP A 70 1.28 6.95 -4.86
C ASP A 70 0.31 7.81 -5.67
N PRO A 71 0.12 7.53 -6.98
CA PRO A 71 -0.87 8.24 -7.79
C PRO A 71 -2.27 8.28 -7.18
N PHE A 72 -2.68 7.25 -6.44
CA PHE A 72 -3.95 7.27 -5.72
C PHE A 72 -3.99 8.37 -4.65
N SER A 73 -2.88 8.59 -3.95
CA SER A 73 -2.79 9.68 -2.99
C SER A 73 -2.83 11.04 -3.67
N ALA A 74 -2.04 11.21 -4.73
CA ALA A 74 -1.94 12.47 -5.47
C ALA A 74 -3.26 12.88 -6.10
N GLN A 75 -4.10 11.92 -6.52
CA GLN A 75 -5.38 12.18 -7.17
C GLN A 75 -6.57 12.17 -6.20
N GLY A 76 -6.31 12.13 -4.89
CA GLY A 76 -7.35 12.24 -3.88
C GLY A 76 -8.27 11.02 -3.77
N VAL A 77 -7.82 9.85 -4.16
CA VAL A 77 -8.61 8.61 -4.12
C VAL A 77 -8.61 7.99 -2.72
N ILE A 78 -7.63 8.32 -1.89
CA ILE A 78 -7.47 7.72 -0.56
C ILE A 78 -8.12 8.64 0.48
N ALA A 79 -9.15 8.14 1.16
CA ALA A 79 -9.84 8.88 2.20
C ALA A 79 -9.09 8.82 3.53
N GLU A 80 -8.44 7.69 3.83
CA GLU A 80 -7.74 7.48 5.09
C GLU A 80 -6.59 6.52 4.88
N THR A 81 -5.46 6.79 5.53
CA THR A 81 -4.30 5.92 5.55
C THR A 81 -3.92 5.64 7.00
N ARG A 82 -3.67 4.38 7.32
CA ARG A 82 -3.10 3.98 8.62
C ARG A 82 -1.80 3.25 8.38
N THR A 83 -0.79 3.57 9.16
CA THR A 83 0.53 2.96 9.08
C THR A 83 0.94 2.45 10.45
N ALA A 84 1.31 1.18 10.53
CA ALA A 84 1.82 0.57 11.74
C ALA A 84 3.06 -0.25 11.43
N GLU A 85 4.08 -0.16 12.26
CA GLU A 85 5.17 -1.13 12.20
C GLU A 85 4.61 -2.49 12.55
N TRP A 86 5.00 -3.52 11.80
CA TRP A 86 4.47 -4.86 11.93
C TRP A 86 5.60 -5.88 11.95
N GLU A 87 5.54 -6.81 12.88
CA GLU A 87 6.56 -7.83 13.04
C GLU A 87 5.94 -9.21 12.84
N PRO A 88 6.02 -9.77 11.60
CA PRO A 88 5.53 -11.12 11.36
C PRO A 88 6.41 -12.15 12.07
N VAL A 89 5.80 -13.10 12.78
CA VAL A 89 6.55 -14.08 13.59
C VAL A 89 6.19 -15.53 13.28
N ILE A 90 5.06 -15.82 12.67
CA ILE A 90 4.59 -17.19 12.43
C ILE A 90 3.96 -17.28 11.05
N GLY A 91 4.35 -18.30 10.30
CA GLY A 91 3.74 -18.64 9.02
C GLY A 91 4.74 -18.93 7.93
N PRO A 92 4.34 -19.69 6.89
CA PRO A 92 5.26 -20.11 5.83
C PRO A 92 5.82 -18.94 5.01
N LEU A 93 5.08 -17.81 4.91
CA LEU A 93 5.56 -16.64 4.19
C LEU A 93 6.63 -15.86 4.95
N LEU A 94 6.87 -16.20 6.22
CA LEU A 94 7.89 -15.53 7.02
C LEU A 94 9.27 -15.62 6.38
N ALA A 95 9.59 -16.71 5.71
CA ALA A 95 10.85 -16.87 5.02
C ALA A 95 11.03 -15.94 3.81
N ALA A 96 9.95 -15.36 3.31
CA ALA A 96 9.98 -14.49 2.14
C ALA A 96 10.14 -13.00 2.49
N VAL A 97 10.04 -12.65 3.76
CA VAL A 97 10.09 -11.24 4.18
C VAL A 97 11.37 -10.86 4.92
#